data_16e6ec515949cc5654dee4df61444fa0
#
_entry.id   16e6ec515949cc5654dee4df61444fa0
#
_cell.length_a   1.000
_cell.length_b   1.000
_cell.length_c   1.000
_cell.angle_alpha   90.00
_cell.angle_beta   90.00
_cell.angle_gamma   90.00
#
_symmetry.space_group_name_H-M   'P 1'
#
loop_
_entity.id
_entity.type
_entity.pdbx_description
1 polymer ?
#
loop_
_entity_poly.entity_id
_entity_poly.type
_entity_poly.pdbx_seq_one_letter_code
_entity_poly.pdbx_strand_id
1 'polypeptide(L)'
;PCYCCGVCVGEADCDTRYDKIHCAFRSSHCRGHIHVRLILSFFRAYRWQSALMILALLLSGAAEGIGLSALLPLLNIALGPEATNMLPGADMASQNEFERTVLDTLASIGITPTLLNMLLIVLGGVAFKSLFLLIGQRQVGYTAAQVSTDLRLQLLRVVLRSKWEYFLHQPVGKLTNALASEAQRSSAAFINGASAIIYLIQGLIYGAVAFALSWQASVAGIGAGIIVIGLSHFLVRITRRAGKKQTLLMTSLMSNLTDTLQSVKPLKAMAREHLADKVLAQDTNRLNKALRRQVMSAASLDSGQELMFTAFICLGVYVSVAKFSMDLPVVMVLVVALGRAFAFFGKVQKQYQKLVQGESAYWALLDSINDASNAEEHLGGNVSPHFEAAIDFAGVSFDYNERHPIFNGLSLQIKAGSLTTLVGSSGAGKTTIVDLTIGLLQPKRGEILIDGTPLREVDLRLWRNMIGYVPQDTILL
;
A
#
# COMPACT_ATOMS: atom_id res chain seq x y z
N PRO A 1 14.67 14.49 -22.03
CA PRO A 1 13.68 15.25 -22.73
C PRO A 1 12.34 14.55 -22.56
N CYS A 2 11.43 15.21 -21.82
CA CYS A 2 10.09 14.69 -21.55
C CYS A 2 9.22 14.91 -22.79
N TYR A 3 8.97 13.86 -23.55
CA TYR A 3 7.86 13.79 -24.49
C TYR A 3 6.78 12.88 -23.92
N CYS A 4 5.91 13.40 -23.08
CA CYS A 4 4.64 12.78 -22.64
C CYS A 4 3.78 13.85 -21.94
N CYS A 5 3.50 14.97 -22.64
CA CYS A 5 2.45 15.92 -22.28
C CYS A 5 1.69 16.28 -23.55
N GLY A 6 0.87 15.37 -24.00
CA GLY A 6 -0.08 15.64 -25.09
C GLY A 6 -1.28 14.75 -24.89
N VAL A 7 -2.36 15.37 -24.47
CA VAL A 7 -3.74 14.92 -24.24
C VAL A 7 -4.10 14.85 -22.75
N CYS A 8 -4.15 15.99 -22.09
CA CYS A 8 -5.14 16.25 -21.05
C CYS A 8 -6.28 17.02 -21.71
N VAL A 9 -7.29 16.31 -22.17
CA VAL A 9 -8.60 16.89 -22.47
C VAL A 9 -9.34 16.93 -21.14
N GLY A 10 -9.67 18.16 -20.67
CA GLY A 10 -10.73 18.53 -19.75
C GLY A 10 -10.82 17.83 -18.39
N GLU A 11 -10.65 18.60 -17.32
CA GLU A 11 -11.01 18.25 -15.92
C GLU A 11 -12.52 17.93 -15.71
N ALA A 12 -13.32 17.86 -16.77
CA ALA A 12 -14.79 17.79 -16.68
C ALA A 12 -15.38 16.38 -16.65
N ASP A 13 -14.59 15.32 -16.90
CA ASP A 13 -15.12 13.94 -17.02
C ASP A 13 -14.73 12.98 -15.87
N CYS A 14 -14.19 13.48 -14.76
CA CYS A 14 -13.87 12.65 -13.60
C CYS A 14 -15.02 12.63 -12.59
N ASP A 15 -16.19 12.10 -12.96
CA ASP A 15 -17.39 12.16 -12.11
C ASP A 15 -17.54 10.96 -11.15
N THR A 16 -16.79 9.88 -11.34
CA THR A 16 -16.79 8.75 -10.41
C THR A 16 -15.56 8.76 -9.51
N ARG A 17 -15.71 8.24 -8.30
CA ARG A 17 -14.61 8.08 -7.31
C ARG A 17 -13.42 7.31 -7.88
N TYR A 18 -13.66 6.47 -8.89
CA TYR A 18 -12.69 5.61 -9.59
C TYR A 18 -11.84 6.40 -10.59
N ASP A 19 -12.42 7.33 -11.31
CA ASP A 19 -11.70 8.15 -12.29
C ASP A 19 -10.70 9.10 -11.61
N LYS A 20 -11.00 9.54 -10.39
CA LYS A 20 -10.10 10.37 -9.57
C LYS A 20 -8.83 9.63 -9.16
N ILE A 21 -8.91 8.32 -8.89
CA ILE A 21 -7.74 7.47 -8.64
C ILE A 21 -6.92 7.36 -9.93
N HIS A 22 -7.56 7.14 -11.06
CA HIS A 22 -6.89 7.00 -12.37
C HIS A 22 -6.19 8.30 -12.81
N CYS A 23 -6.82 9.46 -12.67
CA CYS A 23 -6.22 10.77 -12.98
C CYS A 23 -5.04 11.12 -12.05
N ALA A 24 -5.14 10.80 -10.76
CA ALA A 24 -4.04 10.98 -9.81
C ALA A 24 -2.84 10.07 -10.14
N PHE A 25 -3.06 8.94 -10.80
CA PHE A 25 -2.04 7.96 -11.16
C PHE A 25 -1.32 8.25 -12.46
N ARG A 26 -2.01 8.78 -13.48
CA ARG A 26 -1.41 9.08 -14.79
C ARG A 26 -0.34 10.17 -14.75
N SER A 27 -0.39 11.06 -13.75
CA SER A 27 0.60 12.14 -13.54
C SER A 27 1.91 11.71 -12.88
N SER A 28 2.10 10.43 -12.50
CA SER A 28 3.18 9.99 -11.60
C SER A 28 4.40 9.34 -12.27
N HIS A 29 4.53 9.37 -13.61
CA HIS A 29 5.61 8.65 -14.31
C HIS A 29 6.99 9.35 -14.33
N CYS A 30 7.18 10.48 -13.63
CA CYS A 30 8.50 11.13 -13.50
C CYS A 30 9.26 10.59 -12.27
N ARG A 31 10.45 10.04 -12.50
CA ARG A 31 11.36 9.47 -11.48
C ARG A 31 11.86 10.56 -10.51
N GLY A 32 11.39 10.53 -9.28
CA GLY A 32 11.89 11.35 -8.17
C GLY A 32 10.98 11.27 -6.94
N HIS A 33 11.48 10.81 -5.79
CA HIS A 33 10.76 10.72 -4.50
C HIS A 33 9.48 9.87 -4.47
N ILE A 34 9.59 8.62 -4.89
CA ILE A 34 8.48 7.66 -5.07
C ILE A 34 7.65 7.46 -3.78
N HIS A 35 8.29 7.47 -2.61
CA HIS A 35 7.65 7.18 -1.31
C HIS A 35 6.65 8.25 -0.84
N VAL A 36 7.00 9.53 -1.00
CA VAL A 36 6.11 10.65 -0.64
C VAL A 36 4.89 10.69 -1.56
N ARG A 37 5.07 10.29 -2.83
CA ARG A 37 3.99 10.23 -3.81
C ARG A 37 2.95 9.17 -3.49
N LEU A 38 3.37 8.00 -3.00
CA LEU A 38 2.45 6.96 -2.56
C LEU A 38 1.50 7.48 -1.47
N ILE A 39 2.05 8.09 -0.43
CA ILE A 39 1.27 8.67 0.66
C ILE A 39 0.35 9.79 0.13
N LEU A 40 0.90 10.71 -0.68
CA LEU A 40 0.12 11.81 -1.27
C LEU A 40 -1.01 11.32 -2.19
N SER A 41 -0.82 10.25 -2.96
CA SER A 41 -1.86 9.68 -3.81
C SER A 41 -3.03 9.14 -2.97
N PHE A 42 -2.74 8.44 -1.87
CA PHE A 42 -3.77 7.97 -0.95
C PHE A 42 -4.51 9.13 -0.26
N PHE A 43 -3.80 10.16 0.20
CA PHE A 43 -4.41 11.34 0.81
C PHE A 43 -5.29 12.12 -0.16
N ARG A 44 -4.92 12.19 -1.44
CA ARG A 44 -5.76 12.83 -2.47
C ARG A 44 -7.01 12.00 -2.79
N ALA A 45 -6.88 10.67 -2.85
CA ALA A 45 -8.00 9.78 -3.13
C ALA A 45 -9.06 9.80 -2.01
N TYR A 46 -8.63 9.91 -0.74
CA TYR A 46 -9.50 9.81 0.44
C TYR A 46 -9.42 11.08 1.32
N ARG A 47 -9.66 12.26 0.73
CA ARG A 47 -9.44 13.59 1.34
C ARG A 47 -10.11 13.76 2.70
N TRP A 48 -11.42 13.51 2.80
CA TRP A 48 -12.20 13.72 4.03
C TRP A 48 -11.78 12.75 5.15
N GLN A 49 -11.55 11.51 4.81
CA GLN A 49 -11.11 10.50 5.78
C GLN A 49 -9.72 10.82 6.31
N SER A 50 -8.82 11.27 5.43
CA SER A 50 -7.47 11.68 5.80
C SER A 50 -7.48 12.97 6.65
N ALA A 51 -8.33 13.95 6.33
CA ALA A 51 -8.47 15.16 7.11
C ALA A 51 -8.98 14.86 8.53
N LEU A 52 -10.02 14.03 8.67
CA LEU A 52 -10.56 13.61 9.96
C LEU A 52 -9.52 12.82 10.78
N MET A 53 -8.75 11.95 10.13
CA MET A 53 -7.65 11.24 10.74
C MET A 53 -6.60 12.20 11.31
N ILE A 54 -6.12 13.16 10.50
CA ILE A 54 -5.11 14.14 10.93
C ILE A 54 -5.63 14.99 12.08
N LEU A 55 -6.88 15.45 12.00
CA LEU A 55 -7.49 16.25 13.07
C LEU A 55 -7.56 15.47 14.39
N ALA A 56 -8.06 14.23 14.36
CA ALA A 56 -8.12 13.37 15.54
C ALA A 56 -6.73 13.14 16.16
N LEU A 57 -5.70 13.00 15.32
CA LEU A 57 -4.34 12.78 15.76
C LEU A 57 -3.70 14.04 16.36
N LEU A 58 -3.97 15.21 15.80
CA LEU A 58 -3.55 16.49 16.38
C LEU A 58 -4.18 16.71 17.74
N LEU A 59 -5.48 16.43 17.87
CA LEU A 59 -6.19 16.52 19.16
C LEU A 59 -5.65 15.51 20.19
N SER A 60 -5.37 14.28 19.75
CA SER A 60 -4.71 13.27 20.60
C SER A 60 -3.35 13.73 21.10
N GLY A 61 -2.55 14.33 20.22
CA GLY A 61 -1.24 14.84 20.59
C GLY A 61 -1.30 16.06 21.51
N ALA A 62 -2.23 16.98 21.27
CA ALA A 62 -2.45 18.14 22.15
C ALA A 62 -2.86 17.69 23.58
N ALA A 63 -3.79 16.71 23.67
CA ALA A 63 -4.21 16.16 24.96
C ALA A 63 -3.03 15.48 25.70
N GLU A 64 -2.14 14.80 25.00
CA GLU A 64 -0.93 14.21 25.55
C GLU A 64 0.06 15.27 26.03
N GLY A 65 0.25 16.35 25.26
CA GLY A 65 1.10 17.47 25.61
C GLY A 65 0.64 18.14 26.92
N ILE A 66 -0.66 18.37 27.07
CA ILE A 66 -1.25 18.93 28.31
C ILE A 66 -0.98 17.99 29.50
N GLY A 67 -1.22 16.68 29.34
CA GLY A 67 -0.95 15.71 30.39
C GLY A 67 0.53 15.67 30.81
N LEU A 68 1.45 15.77 29.86
CA LEU A 68 2.89 15.80 30.13
C LEU A 68 3.34 17.10 30.81
N SER A 69 2.77 18.23 30.41
CA SER A 69 3.07 19.54 31.01
C SER A 69 2.69 19.59 32.49
N ALA A 70 1.61 18.89 32.89
CA ALA A 70 1.18 18.80 34.28
C ALA A 70 2.10 17.92 35.17
N LEU A 71 3.02 17.12 34.58
CA LEU A 71 3.97 16.30 35.33
C LEU A 71 5.01 17.15 36.08
N LEU A 72 5.40 18.32 35.55
CA LEU A 72 6.42 19.16 36.19
C LEU A 72 5.93 19.73 37.53
N PRO A 73 4.76 20.45 37.60
CA PRO A 73 4.21 20.88 38.86
C PRO A 73 3.89 19.72 39.82
N LEU A 74 3.43 18.58 39.27
CA LEU A 74 3.16 17.38 40.07
C LEU A 74 4.41 16.87 40.78
N LEU A 75 5.56 16.79 40.08
CA LEU A 75 6.82 16.35 40.66
C LEU A 75 7.33 17.33 41.72
N ASN A 76 7.20 18.64 41.48
CA ASN A 76 7.58 19.66 42.46
C ASN A 76 6.75 19.56 43.73
N ILE A 77 5.43 19.32 43.65
CA ILE A 77 4.55 19.09 44.81
C ILE A 77 4.89 17.78 45.52
N ALA A 78 5.18 16.71 44.77
CA ALA A 78 5.43 15.38 45.34
C ALA A 78 6.79 15.25 46.02
N LEU A 79 7.82 15.90 45.50
CA LEU A 79 9.19 15.82 46.04
C LEU A 79 9.40 16.74 47.25
N GLY A 80 8.57 17.78 47.40
CA GLY A 80 8.65 18.72 48.51
C GLY A 80 9.92 19.62 48.50
N PRO A 81 10.00 20.62 49.37
CA PRO A 81 11.13 21.57 49.42
C PRO A 81 12.45 20.93 49.92
N GLU A 82 12.41 19.75 50.52
CA GLU A 82 13.62 19.08 51.05
C GLU A 82 14.46 18.40 49.96
N ALA A 83 13.85 17.95 48.87
CA ALA A 83 14.56 17.30 47.78
C ALA A 83 15.40 18.29 46.93
N THR A 84 15.01 19.56 46.90
CA THR A 84 15.76 20.63 46.21
C THR A 84 17.04 21.02 46.96
N ASN A 85 17.13 20.77 48.28
CA ASN A 85 18.30 21.12 49.11
C ASN A 85 19.41 20.08 49.10
N MET A 86 19.20 18.91 48.46
CA MET A 86 20.23 17.84 48.43
C MET A 86 21.29 18.02 47.31
N LEU A 87 21.14 19.00 46.42
CA LEU A 87 22.15 19.31 45.38
C LEU A 87 22.82 20.66 45.68
N PRO A 88 24.17 20.71 45.87
CA PRO A 88 24.90 21.97 46.09
C PRO A 88 24.76 22.85 44.83
N GLY A 89 24.06 23.99 44.96
CA GLY A 89 23.94 25.00 43.90
C GLY A 89 22.53 25.25 43.33
N ALA A 90 21.49 24.67 43.90
CA ALA A 90 20.13 24.97 43.49
C ALA A 90 19.64 26.28 44.15
N ASP A 91 19.78 27.41 43.44
CA ASP A 91 19.16 28.66 43.84
C ASP A 91 17.63 28.55 43.73
N MET A 92 16.93 28.86 44.81
CA MET A 92 15.45 28.86 44.92
C MET A 92 14.71 29.77 43.94
N ALA A 93 15.39 30.40 43.00
CA ALA A 93 14.89 31.50 42.18
C ALA A 93 14.48 31.14 40.73
N SER A 94 14.75 29.92 40.23
CA SER A 94 14.46 29.61 38.85
C SER A 94 13.23 28.69 38.67
N GLN A 95 12.04 29.19 39.03
CA GLN A 95 10.82 28.61 38.44
C GLN A 95 10.96 28.78 36.93
N ASN A 96 11.05 27.67 36.19
CA ASN A 96 11.10 27.70 34.74
C ASN A 96 9.91 28.50 34.19
N GLU A 97 10.16 29.39 33.24
CA GLU A 97 9.16 30.21 32.56
C GLU A 97 7.99 29.35 32.03
N PHE A 98 8.29 28.12 31.65
CA PHE A 98 7.33 27.10 31.24
C PHE A 98 6.41 26.67 32.41
N GLU A 99 6.95 26.42 33.59
CA GLU A 99 6.16 26.03 34.79
C GLU A 99 5.19 27.16 35.20
N ARG A 100 5.67 28.40 35.20
CA ARG A 100 4.84 29.56 35.47
C ARG A 100 3.69 29.66 34.49
N THR A 101 3.95 29.53 33.20
CA THR A 101 2.91 29.56 32.16
C THR A 101 1.86 28.47 32.36
N VAL A 102 2.27 27.26 32.75
CA VAL A 102 1.35 26.14 33.04
C VAL A 102 0.50 26.45 34.26
N LEU A 103 1.10 26.94 35.36
CA LEU A 103 0.40 27.27 36.60
C LEU A 103 -0.56 28.47 36.41
N ASP A 104 -0.16 29.50 35.68
CA ASP A 104 -1.00 30.66 35.35
C ASP A 104 -2.19 30.25 34.48
N THR A 105 -1.96 29.34 33.52
CA THR A 105 -3.05 28.81 32.69
C THR A 105 -4.04 27.98 33.52
N LEU A 106 -3.58 27.18 34.47
CA LEU A 106 -4.42 26.41 35.38
C LEU A 106 -5.19 27.33 36.34
N ALA A 107 -4.53 28.36 36.88
CA ALA A 107 -5.15 29.37 37.74
C ALA A 107 -6.25 30.17 37.02
N SER A 108 -6.03 30.49 35.72
CA SER A 108 -7.03 31.17 34.89
C SER A 108 -8.32 30.34 34.70
N ILE A 109 -8.22 29.02 34.77
CA ILE A 109 -9.34 28.07 34.66
C ILE A 109 -9.95 27.77 36.06
N GLY A 110 -9.37 28.34 37.14
CA GLY A 110 -9.86 28.17 38.51
C GLY A 110 -9.42 26.84 39.17
N ILE A 111 -8.42 26.16 38.61
CA ILE A 111 -7.92 24.89 39.17
C ILE A 111 -6.74 25.18 40.11
N THR A 112 -6.93 24.88 41.40
CA THR A 112 -5.82 24.95 42.37
C THR A 112 -4.82 23.82 42.16
N PRO A 113 -3.50 24.08 42.19
CA PRO A 113 -2.46 23.08 41.98
C PRO A 113 -2.29 22.17 43.21
N THR A 114 -3.27 21.30 43.42
CA THR A 114 -3.19 20.23 44.45
C THR A 114 -2.75 18.91 43.77
N LEU A 115 -2.13 18.01 44.54
CA LEU A 115 -1.68 16.71 44.05
C LEU A 115 -2.82 15.98 43.32
N LEU A 116 -4.04 15.99 43.91
CA LEU A 116 -5.21 15.32 43.33
C LEU A 116 -5.60 15.91 41.98
N ASN A 117 -5.67 17.25 41.89
CA ASN A 117 -6.05 17.95 40.66
C ASN A 117 -5.03 17.71 39.54
N MET A 118 -3.72 17.70 39.85
CA MET A 118 -2.68 17.39 38.88
C MET A 118 -2.77 15.95 38.36
N LEU A 119 -3.03 14.98 39.24
CA LEU A 119 -3.25 13.58 38.84
C LEU A 119 -4.49 13.42 37.97
N LEU A 120 -5.58 14.15 38.27
CA LEU A 120 -6.79 14.12 37.45
C LEU A 120 -6.57 14.75 36.07
N ILE A 121 -5.75 15.81 35.95
CA ILE A 121 -5.39 16.42 34.66
C ILE A 121 -4.57 15.43 33.82
N VAL A 122 -3.57 14.77 34.42
CA VAL A 122 -2.77 13.74 33.72
C VAL A 122 -3.67 12.59 33.26
N LEU A 123 -4.52 12.07 34.14
CA LEU A 123 -5.45 10.99 33.82
C LEU A 123 -6.44 11.39 32.70
N GLY A 124 -7.02 12.60 32.83
CA GLY A 124 -7.92 13.19 31.81
C GLY A 124 -7.21 13.35 30.46
N GLY A 125 -6.00 13.89 30.44
CA GLY A 125 -5.19 14.03 29.24
C GLY A 125 -4.93 12.68 28.56
N VAL A 126 -4.58 11.66 29.32
CA VAL A 126 -4.36 10.28 28.79
C VAL A 126 -5.68 9.67 28.28
N ALA A 127 -6.81 9.91 28.97
CA ALA A 127 -8.12 9.42 28.55
C ALA A 127 -8.55 10.07 27.22
N PHE A 128 -8.45 11.41 27.10
CA PHE A 128 -8.72 12.13 25.86
C PHE A 128 -7.79 11.69 24.71
N LYS A 129 -6.50 11.59 24.98
CA LYS A 129 -5.54 11.04 24.02
C LYS A 129 -6.00 9.69 23.50
N SER A 130 -6.34 8.75 24.39
CA SER A 130 -6.72 7.38 24.04
C SER A 130 -7.99 7.36 23.19
N LEU A 131 -8.97 8.22 23.49
CA LEU A 131 -10.21 8.36 22.73
C LEU A 131 -9.93 8.86 21.30
N PHE A 132 -9.19 9.96 21.15
CA PHE A 132 -8.87 10.50 19.83
C PHE A 132 -7.95 9.59 19.03
N LEU A 133 -7.02 8.92 19.69
CA LEU A 133 -6.15 7.91 19.04
C LEU A 133 -6.98 6.74 18.50
N LEU A 134 -7.97 6.26 19.27
CA LEU A 134 -8.88 5.20 18.84
C LEU A 134 -9.70 5.63 17.62
N ILE A 135 -10.24 6.85 17.61
CA ILE A 135 -10.96 7.42 16.47
C ILE A 135 -10.04 7.49 15.24
N GLY A 136 -8.83 8.00 15.40
CA GLY A 136 -7.82 8.07 14.32
C GLY A 136 -7.45 6.69 13.77
N GLN A 137 -7.16 5.72 14.63
CA GLN A 137 -6.81 4.35 14.22
C GLN A 137 -7.98 3.62 13.55
N ARG A 138 -9.20 3.78 14.07
CA ARG A 138 -10.41 3.27 13.41
C ARG A 138 -10.53 3.79 11.99
N GLN A 139 -10.35 5.10 11.80
CA GLN A 139 -10.43 5.72 10.48
C GLN A 139 -9.35 5.20 9.52
N VAL A 140 -8.10 5.04 10.00
CA VAL A 140 -7.01 4.41 9.23
C VAL A 140 -7.39 3.00 8.79
N GLY A 141 -7.90 2.18 9.71
CA GLY A 141 -8.30 0.79 9.42
C GLY A 141 -9.43 0.70 8.39
N TYR A 142 -10.46 1.53 8.52
CA TYR A 142 -11.59 1.55 7.57
C TYR A 142 -11.15 2.00 6.18
N THR A 143 -10.34 3.05 6.09
CA THR A 143 -9.81 3.54 4.82
C THR A 143 -8.91 2.48 4.17
N ALA A 144 -8.08 1.79 4.96
CA ALA A 144 -7.23 0.71 4.45
C ALA A 144 -8.03 -0.48 3.89
N ALA A 145 -9.11 -0.87 4.56
CA ALA A 145 -10.01 -1.90 4.07
C ALA A 145 -10.67 -1.47 2.74
N GLN A 146 -11.09 -0.21 2.65
CA GLN A 146 -11.66 0.35 1.43
C GLN A 146 -10.64 0.39 0.29
N VAL A 147 -9.40 0.81 0.53
CA VAL A 147 -8.30 0.79 -0.45
C VAL A 147 -8.09 -0.62 -1.01
N SER A 148 -8.06 -1.64 -0.14
CA SER A 148 -7.91 -3.04 -0.60
C SER A 148 -9.06 -3.48 -1.49
N THR A 149 -10.30 -3.12 -1.12
CA THR A 149 -11.50 -3.46 -1.88
C THR A 149 -11.53 -2.75 -3.22
N ASP A 150 -11.25 -1.44 -3.24
CA ASP A 150 -11.26 -0.63 -4.44
C ASP A 150 -10.21 -1.12 -5.45
N LEU A 151 -9.00 -1.43 -5.01
CA LEU A 151 -7.93 -1.97 -5.86
C LEU A 151 -8.29 -3.35 -6.44
N ARG A 152 -8.90 -4.24 -5.64
CA ARG A 152 -9.36 -5.55 -6.12
C ARG A 152 -10.45 -5.42 -7.17
N LEU A 153 -11.46 -4.60 -6.89
CA LEU A 153 -12.56 -4.38 -7.82
C LEU A 153 -12.10 -3.69 -9.11
N GLN A 154 -11.16 -2.76 -8.99
CA GLN A 154 -10.58 -2.09 -10.15
C GLN A 154 -9.83 -3.09 -11.04
N LEU A 155 -8.92 -3.89 -10.46
CA LEU A 155 -8.20 -4.92 -11.23
C LEU A 155 -9.20 -5.90 -11.88
N LEU A 156 -10.16 -6.41 -11.12
CA LEU A 156 -11.14 -7.35 -11.63
C LEU A 156 -11.95 -6.77 -12.81
N ARG A 157 -12.43 -5.52 -12.69
CA ARG A 157 -13.21 -4.86 -13.75
C ARG A 157 -12.39 -4.65 -15.02
N VAL A 158 -11.13 -4.20 -14.86
CA VAL A 158 -10.26 -3.95 -16.02
C VAL A 158 -9.86 -5.26 -16.68
N VAL A 159 -9.58 -6.29 -15.91
CA VAL A 159 -9.27 -7.64 -16.41
C VAL A 159 -10.49 -8.20 -17.16
N LEU A 160 -11.70 -8.10 -16.60
CA LEU A 160 -12.94 -8.60 -17.28
C LEU A 160 -13.27 -7.81 -18.57
N ARG A 161 -12.74 -6.60 -18.74
CA ARG A 161 -12.92 -5.79 -19.96
C ARG A 161 -11.78 -5.93 -20.96
N SER A 162 -10.72 -6.66 -20.59
CA SER A 162 -9.58 -6.83 -21.49
C SER A 162 -9.86 -7.87 -22.57
N LYS A 163 -9.17 -7.74 -23.72
CA LYS A 163 -9.23 -8.68 -24.83
C LYS A 163 -8.89 -10.09 -24.39
N TRP A 164 -9.50 -11.11 -25.00
CA TRP A 164 -9.24 -12.50 -24.72
C TRP A 164 -7.75 -12.87 -24.89
N GLU A 165 -7.07 -12.28 -25.88
CA GLU A 165 -5.64 -12.45 -26.13
C GLU A 165 -4.78 -12.09 -24.90
N TYR A 166 -5.18 -11.10 -24.10
CA TYR A 166 -4.50 -10.74 -22.85
C TYR A 166 -4.50 -11.92 -21.85
N PHE A 167 -5.62 -12.63 -21.73
CA PHE A 167 -5.73 -13.79 -20.84
C PHE A 167 -4.87 -14.95 -21.30
N LEU A 168 -4.77 -15.19 -22.61
CA LEU A 168 -3.95 -16.27 -23.17
C LEU A 168 -2.45 -16.10 -22.83
N HIS A 169 -1.99 -14.86 -22.66
CA HIS A 169 -0.59 -14.55 -22.38
C HIS A 169 -0.29 -14.29 -20.90
N GLN A 170 -1.30 -14.24 -20.03
CA GLN A 170 -1.11 -13.97 -18.59
C GLN A 170 -1.29 -15.25 -17.76
N PRO A 171 -0.30 -15.61 -16.92
CA PRO A 171 -0.46 -16.72 -15.99
C PRO A 171 -1.60 -16.42 -14.99
N VAL A 172 -2.57 -17.31 -14.87
CA VAL A 172 -3.70 -17.18 -13.93
C VAL A 172 -3.20 -16.94 -12.49
N GLY A 173 -2.11 -17.62 -12.09
CA GLY A 173 -1.50 -17.43 -10.78
C GLY A 173 -0.98 -16.02 -10.52
N LYS A 174 -0.57 -15.26 -11.57
CA LYS A 174 -0.18 -13.84 -11.43
C LYS A 174 -1.39 -13.00 -11.03
N LEU A 175 -2.51 -13.15 -11.72
CA LEU A 175 -3.74 -12.41 -11.43
C LEU A 175 -4.32 -12.77 -10.06
N THR A 176 -4.33 -14.05 -9.72
CA THR A 176 -4.77 -14.53 -8.40
C THR A 176 -3.90 -13.95 -7.28
N ASN A 177 -2.58 -13.93 -7.44
CA ASN A 177 -1.68 -13.31 -6.47
C ASN A 177 -1.91 -11.80 -6.35
N ALA A 178 -2.13 -11.11 -7.46
CA ALA A 178 -2.43 -9.67 -7.46
C ALA A 178 -3.70 -9.35 -6.66
N LEU A 179 -4.78 -10.11 -6.89
CA LEU A 179 -6.07 -9.95 -6.19
C LEU A 179 -6.00 -10.34 -4.71
N ALA A 180 -5.33 -11.42 -4.37
CA ALA A 180 -5.32 -11.96 -3.01
C ALA A 180 -4.24 -11.30 -2.14
N SER A 181 -2.98 -11.31 -2.59
CA SER A 181 -1.80 -10.95 -1.79
C SER A 181 -1.38 -9.49 -2.00
N GLU A 182 -1.25 -9.02 -3.25
CA GLU A 182 -0.70 -7.69 -3.52
C GLU A 182 -1.66 -6.58 -3.11
N ALA A 183 -2.98 -6.76 -3.31
CA ALA A 183 -3.99 -5.81 -2.83
C ALA A 183 -3.97 -5.69 -1.29
N GLN A 184 -3.79 -6.81 -0.58
CA GLN A 184 -3.68 -6.81 0.88
C GLN A 184 -2.40 -6.13 1.37
N ARG A 185 -1.25 -6.40 0.71
CA ARG A 185 0.03 -5.76 1.04
C ARG A 185 0.01 -4.26 0.73
N SER A 186 -0.70 -3.85 -0.31
CA SER A 186 -0.92 -2.43 -0.65
C SER A 186 -1.72 -1.71 0.42
N SER A 187 -2.79 -2.34 0.94
CA SER A 187 -3.57 -1.83 2.07
C SER A 187 -2.72 -1.73 3.34
N ALA A 188 -1.89 -2.74 3.64
CA ALA A 188 -0.96 -2.70 4.76
C ALA A 188 0.07 -1.56 4.60
N ALA A 189 0.54 -1.27 3.39
CA ALA A 189 1.41 -0.13 3.11
C ALA A 189 0.72 1.21 3.46
N PHE A 190 -0.57 1.36 3.15
CA PHE A 190 -1.36 2.52 3.57
C PHE A 190 -1.41 2.65 5.09
N ILE A 191 -1.73 1.58 5.83
CA ILE A 191 -1.75 1.57 7.31
C ILE A 191 -0.41 2.01 7.87
N ASN A 192 0.69 1.45 7.34
CA ASN A 192 2.04 1.76 7.80
C ASN A 192 2.42 3.22 7.50
N GLY A 193 2.03 3.75 6.34
CA GLY A 193 2.22 5.15 5.98
C GLY A 193 1.46 6.10 6.89
N ALA A 194 0.17 5.83 7.12
CA ALA A 194 -0.65 6.59 8.04
C ALA A 194 -0.10 6.53 9.48
N SER A 195 0.30 5.33 9.94
CA SER A 195 0.91 5.14 11.26
C SER A 195 2.24 5.89 11.42
N ALA A 196 3.05 5.97 10.35
CA ALA A 196 4.28 6.76 10.38
C ALA A 196 3.99 8.26 10.62
N ILE A 197 2.94 8.80 9.98
CA ILE A 197 2.50 10.19 10.20
C ILE A 197 2.01 10.39 11.65
N ILE A 198 1.22 9.44 12.17
CA ILE A 198 0.76 9.46 13.57
C ILE A 198 1.95 9.60 14.52
N TYR A 199 2.91 8.70 14.41
CA TYR A 199 4.08 8.71 15.29
C TYR A 199 4.98 9.92 15.06
N LEU A 200 5.04 10.45 13.85
CA LEU A 200 5.77 11.69 13.57
C LEU A 200 5.14 12.88 14.31
N ILE A 201 3.83 13.04 14.22
CA ILE A 201 3.09 14.11 14.93
C ILE A 201 3.32 13.98 16.44
N GLN A 202 3.18 12.78 16.99
CA GLN A 202 3.42 12.54 18.43
C GLN A 202 4.87 12.83 18.81
N GLY A 203 5.84 12.40 18.02
CA GLY A 203 7.24 12.69 18.25
C GLY A 203 7.57 14.18 18.23
N LEU A 204 6.94 14.94 17.31
CA LEU A 204 7.10 16.41 17.24
C LEU A 204 6.51 17.10 18.46
N ILE A 205 5.36 16.65 18.99
CA ILE A 205 4.75 17.21 20.19
C ILE A 205 5.64 17.00 21.40
N TYR A 206 6.15 15.77 21.61
CA TYR A 206 7.10 15.52 22.69
C TYR A 206 8.41 16.29 22.52
N GLY A 207 8.88 16.45 21.27
CA GLY A 207 10.02 17.30 20.95
C GLY A 207 9.77 18.77 21.30
N ALA A 208 8.56 19.30 21.02
CA ALA A 208 8.18 20.66 21.36
C ALA A 208 8.12 20.88 22.88
N VAL A 209 7.57 19.93 23.64
CA VAL A 209 7.58 20.00 25.12
C VAL A 209 9.01 19.94 25.66
N ALA A 210 9.85 19.05 25.14
CA ALA A 210 11.26 19.01 25.53
C ALA A 210 11.98 20.33 25.21
N PHE A 211 11.69 20.93 24.06
CA PHE A 211 12.27 22.21 23.64
C PHE A 211 11.83 23.37 24.55
N ALA A 212 10.60 23.38 25.00
CA ALA A 212 10.10 24.37 25.95
C ALA A 212 10.73 24.24 27.34
N LEU A 213 11.10 23.02 27.74
CA LEU A 213 11.82 22.75 29.00
C LEU A 213 13.30 23.16 28.92
N SER A 214 13.99 22.79 27.84
CA SER A 214 15.41 23.11 27.62
C SER A 214 15.75 23.04 26.13
N TRP A 215 16.02 24.20 25.54
CA TRP A 215 16.37 24.27 24.13
C TRP A 215 17.74 23.63 23.83
N GLN A 216 18.72 23.72 24.77
CA GLN A 216 20.06 23.14 24.60
C GLN A 216 20.00 21.60 24.55
N ALA A 217 19.29 20.98 25.49
CA ALA A 217 19.11 19.53 25.53
C ALA A 217 18.31 19.02 24.32
N SER A 218 17.33 19.79 23.86
CA SER A 218 16.50 19.43 22.71
C SER A 218 17.27 19.50 21.40
N VAL A 219 18.12 20.51 21.19
CA VAL A 219 19.00 20.57 20.01
C VAL A 219 19.98 19.40 19.99
N ALA A 220 20.57 19.06 21.13
CA ALA A 220 21.43 17.87 21.25
C ALA A 220 20.65 16.58 20.93
N GLY A 221 19.41 16.46 21.43
CA GLY A 221 18.49 15.35 21.13
C GLY A 221 18.16 15.24 19.64
N ILE A 222 17.81 16.36 18.98
CA ILE A 222 17.58 16.39 17.52
C ILE A 222 18.81 15.93 16.75
N GLY A 223 20.00 16.42 17.13
CA GLY A 223 21.26 15.98 16.54
C GLY A 223 21.48 14.46 16.67
N ALA A 224 21.24 13.91 17.87
CA ALA A 224 21.27 12.47 18.11
C ALA A 224 20.27 11.71 17.22
N GLY A 225 19.03 12.20 17.11
CA GLY A 225 18.01 11.62 16.24
C GLY A 225 18.42 11.58 14.76
N ILE A 226 19.00 12.66 14.24
CA ILE A 226 19.53 12.73 12.86
C ILE A 226 20.63 11.69 12.64
N ILE A 227 21.55 11.53 13.59
CA ILE A 227 22.63 10.53 13.51
C ILE A 227 22.02 9.12 13.44
N VAL A 228 21.05 8.79 14.30
CA VAL A 228 20.39 7.47 14.32
C VAL A 228 19.66 7.21 13.00
N ILE A 229 18.92 8.20 12.48
CA ILE A 229 18.21 8.09 11.19
C ILE A 229 19.21 7.88 10.05
N GLY A 230 20.32 8.61 10.04
CA GLY A 230 21.38 8.48 9.02
C GLY A 230 22.01 7.09 8.99
N LEU A 231 22.40 6.56 10.15
CA LEU A 231 22.95 5.20 10.26
C LEU A 231 21.92 4.13 9.83
N SER A 232 20.66 4.35 10.17
CA SER A 232 19.59 3.40 9.84
C SER A 232 19.21 3.40 8.35
N HIS A 233 19.58 4.42 7.57
CA HIS A 233 19.25 4.53 6.15
C HIS A 233 19.77 3.35 5.31
N PHE A 234 20.92 2.81 5.67
CA PHE A 234 21.50 1.63 5.02
C PHE A 234 20.59 0.39 5.17
N LEU A 235 20.02 0.16 6.37
CA LEU A 235 19.12 -0.95 6.65
C LEU A 235 17.80 -0.79 5.88
N VAL A 236 17.29 0.42 5.76
CA VAL A 236 16.08 0.71 4.94
C VAL A 236 16.30 0.35 3.47
N ARG A 237 17.49 0.64 2.91
CA ARG A 237 17.84 0.24 1.52
C ARG A 237 17.84 -1.28 1.34
N ILE A 238 18.38 -2.03 2.30
CA ILE A 238 18.39 -3.51 2.28
C ILE A 238 16.96 -4.03 2.31
N THR A 239 16.13 -3.50 3.20
CA THR A 239 14.72 -3.88 3.34
C THR A 239 13.93 -3.64 2.05
N ARG A 240 14.14 -2.51 1.37
CA ARG A 240 13.50 -2.21 0.08
C ARG A 240 13.87 -3.23 -1.00
N ARG A 241 15.16 -3.58 -1.11
CA ARG A 241 15.62 -4.61 -2.06
C ARG A 241 15.02 -5.98 -1.75
N ALA A 242 14.95 -6.33 -0.46
CA ALA A 242 14.36 -7.58 0.00
C ALA A 242 12.85 -7.63 -0.30
N GLY A 243 12.11 -6.54 -0.06
CA GLY A 243 10.68 -6.43 -0.36
C GLY A 243 10.36 -6.60 -1.85
N LYS A 244 11.15 -5.94 -2.74
CA LYS A 244 10.99 -6.10 -4.19
C LYS A 244 11.26 -7.55 -4.62
N LYS A 245 12.33 -8.16 -4.09
CA LYS A 245 12.65 -9.57 -4.38
C LYS A 245 11.58 -10.52 -3.86
N GLN A 246 11.02 -10.26 -2.69
CA GLN A 246 9.90 -11.04 -2.12
C GLN A 246 8.68 -11.02 -3.03
N THR A 247 8.28 -9.84 -3.55
CA THR A 247 7.13 -9.72 -4.46
C THR A 247 7.34 -10.58 -5.71
N LEU A 248 8.50 -10.45 -6.37
CA LEU A 248 8.83 -11.23 -7.56
C LEU A 248 8.82 -12.74 -7.31
N LEU A 249 9.45 -13.19 -6.19
CA LEU A 249 9.49 -14.61 -5.84
C LEU A 249 8.11 -15.15 -5.45
N MET A 250 7.28 -14.34 -4.79
CA MET A 250 5.93 -14.75 -4.41
C MET A 250 5.03 -14.90 -5.64
N THR A 251 5.12 -13.98 -6.60
CA THR A 251 4.39 -14.07 -7.87
C THR A 251 4.80 -15.33 -8.66
N SER A 252 6.11 -15.60 -8.77
CA SER A 252 6.62 -16.82 -9.42
C SER A 252 6.15 -18.09 -8.72
N LEU A 253 6.24 -18.14 -7.39
CA LEU A 253 5.79 -19.29 -6.60
C LEU A 253 4.28 -19.53 -6.78
N MET A 254 3.45 -18.48 -6.74
CA MET A 254 2.00 -18.60 -6.93
C MET A 254 1.64 -19.09 -8.32
N SER A 255 2.34 -18.60 -9.37
CA SER A 255 2.17 -19.11 -10.74
C SER A 255 2.50 -20.59 -10.82
N ASN A 256 3.70 -20.97 -10.41
CA ASN A 256 4.17 -22.37 -10.46
C ASN A 256 3.28 -23.31 -9.64
N LEU A 257 2.78 -22.86 -8.50
CA LEU A 257 1.87 -23.62 -7.63
C LEU A 257 0.52 -23.83 -8.32
N THR A 258 -0.04 -22.79 -8.94
CA THR A 258 -1.30 -22.89 -9.69
C THR A 258 -1.16 -23.86 -10.86
N ASP A 259 -0.08 -23.74 -11.66
CA ASP A 259 0.19 -24.60 -12.79
C ASP A 259 0.39 -26.06 -12.37
N THR A 260 1.09 -26.28 -11.25
CA THR A 260 1.29 -27.62 -10.66
C THR A 260 -0.03 -28.23 -10.19
N LEU A 261 -0.88 -27.45 -9.51
CA LEU A 261 -2.18 -27.95 -9.04
C LEU A 261 -3.13 -28.29 -10.19
N GLN A 262 -3.12 -27.49 -11.26
CA GLN A 262 -3.88 -27.80 -12.49
C GLN A 262 -3.36 -29.06 -13.19
N SER A 263 -2.07 -29.34 -13.06
CA SER A 263 -1.39 -30.49 -13.67
C SER A 263 -1.25 -31.70 -12.75
N VAL A 264 -1.94 -31.74 -11.60
CA VAL A 264 -1.84 -32.86 -10.63
C VAL A 264 -2.22 -34.20 -11.25
N LYS A 265 -3.30 -34.25 -12.05
CA LYS A 265 -3.76 -35.49 -12.71
C LYS A 265 -2.71 -36.07 -13.68
N PRO A 266 -2.14 -35.30 -14.63
CA PRO A 266 -1.03 -35.77 -15.47
C PRO A 266 0.22 -36.16 -14.67
N LEU A 267 0.59 -35.37 -13.65
CA LEU A 267 1.76 -35.65 -12.82
C LEU A 267 1.63 -37.01 -12.10
N LYS A 268 0.46 -37.28 -11.52
CA LYS A 268 0.15 -38.57 -10.88
C LYS A 268 0.12 -39.70 -11.88
N ALA A 269 -0.50 -39.51 -13.05
CA ALA A 269 -0.58 -40.53 -14.08
C ALA A 269 0.81 -40.95 -14.61
N MET A 270 1.77 -40.05 -14.57
CA MET A 270 3.15 -40.30 -14.98
C MET A 270 4.11 -40.67 -13.83
N ALA A 271 3.63 -40.75 -12.57
CA ALA A 271 4.44 -40.92 -11.36
C ALA A 271 5.60 -39.90 -11.25
N ARG A 272 5.33 -38.62 -11.61
CA ARG A 272 6.33 -37.55 -11.70
C ARG A 272 6.16 -36.46 -10.66
N GLU A 273 5.42 -36.70 -9.56
CA GLU A 273 5.13 -35.72 -8.48
C GLU A 273 6.42 -35.16 -7.87
N HIS A 274 7.48 -35.97 -7.80
CA HIS A 274 8.77 -35.53 -7.24
C HIS A 274 9.45 -34.41 -8.04
N LEU A 275 9.12 -34.24 -9.33
CA LEU A 275 9.65 -33.11 -10.12
C LEU A 275 9.00 -31.81 -9.75
N ALA A 276 7.67 -31.80 -9.53
CA ALA A 276 6.94 -30.65 -9.07
C ALA A 276 7.38 -30.24 -7.67
N ASP A 277 7.54 -31.20 -6.74
CA ASP A 277 8.07 -30.96 -5.39
C ASP A 277 9.44 -30.27 -5.43
N LYS A 278 10.36 -30.75 -6.27
CA LYS A 278 11.70 -30.16 -6.40
C LYS A 278 11.67 -28.68 -6.85
N VAL A 279 10.81 -28.34 -7.81
CA VAL A 279 10.67 -26.96 -8.31
C VAL A 279 10.06 -26.05 -7.22
N LEU A 280 8.96 -26.49 -6.61
CA LEU A 280 8.27 -25.73 -5.56
C LEU A 280 9.15 -25.57 -4.32
N ALA A 281 9.90 -26.59 -3.92
CA ALA A 281 10.85 -26.52 -2.80
C ALA A 281 11.97 -25.50 -3.09
N GLN A 282 12.47 -25.43 -4.32
CA GLN A 282 13.49 -24.46 -4.70
C GLN A 282 12.99 -23.02 -4.59
N ASP A 283 11.79 -22.73 -5.12
CA ASP A 283 11.20 -21.41 -5.09
C ASP A 283 10.82 -20.98 -3.65
N THR A 284 10.28 -21.93 -2.86
CA THR A 284 10.00 -21.72 -1.44
C THR A 284 11.28 -21.40 -0.65
N ASN A 285 12.38 -22.10 -0.90
CA ASN A 285 13.66 -21.86 -0.26
C ASN A 285 14.26 -20.49 -0.65
N ARG A 286 14.10 -20.07 -1.91
CA ARG A 286 14.52 -18.72 -2.36
C ARG A 286 13.70 -17.62 -1.65
N LEU A 287 12.38 -17.80 -1.54
CA LEU A 287 11.49 -16.90 -0.82
C LEU A 287 11.86 -16.83 0.67
N ASN A 288 12.10 -17.98 1.32
CA ASN A 288 12.51 -18.04 2.72
C ASN A 288 13.82 -17.27 2.97
N LYS A 289 14.82 -17.41 2.09
CA LYS A 289 16.08 -16.62 2.19
C LYS A 289 15.81 -15.11 2.09
N ALA A 290 14.89 -14.68 1.24
CA ALA A 290 14.52 -13.27 1.13
C ALA A 290 13.80 -12.77 2.40
N LEU A 291 12.87 -13.56 2.96
CA LEU A 291 12.15 -13.27 4.20
C LEU A 291 13.11 -13.20 5.40
N ARG A 292 14.04 -14.15 5.54
CA ARG A 292 15.04 -14.13 6.62
C ARG A 292 15.89 -12.86 6.60
N ARG A 293 16.34 -12.41 5.44
CA ARG A 293 17.09 -11.14 5.32
C ARG A 293 16.24 -9.94 5.74
N GLN A 294 14.97 -9.95 5.40
CA GLN A 294 14.03 -8.91 5.77
C GLN A 294 13.81 -8.84 7.28
N VAL A 295 13.55 -10.00 7.91
CA VAL A 295 13.37 -10.10 9.37
C VAL A 295 14.64 -9.67 10.10
N MET A 296 15.81 -10.13 9.66
CA MET A 296 17.10 -9.73 10.26
C MET A 296 17.32 -8.22 10.17
N SER A 297 17.03 -7.60 9.00
CA SER A 297 17.17 -6.15 8.84
C SER A 297 16.21 -5.38 9.74
N ALA A 298 14.98 -5.87 9.95
CA ALA A 298 14.02 -5.26 10.85
C ALA A 298 14.46 -5.39 12.32
N ALA A 299 14.89 -6.59 12.73
CA ALA A 299 15.36 -6.84 14.08
C ALA A 299 16.63 -6.03 14.42
N SER A 300 17.57 -5.94 13.48
CA SER A 300 18.79 -5.13 13.64
C SER A 300 18.49 -3.64 13.78
N LEU A 301 17.45 -3.16 13.08
CA LEU A 301 16.99 -1.78 13.22
C LEU A 301 16.42 -1.53 14.62
N ASP A 302 15.51 -2.40 15.09
CA ASP A 302 14.85 -2.26 16.39
C ASP A 302 15.90 -2.26 17.54
N SER A 303 16.72 -3.32 17.60
CA SER A 303 17.70 -3.47 18.69
C SER A 303 18.81 -2.40 18.64
N GLY A 304 19.28 -2.06 17.45
CA GLY A 304 20.32 -1.03 17.27
C GLY A 304 19.83 0.36 17.67
N GLN A 305 18.59 0.71 17.32
CA GLN A 305 18.00 2.00 17.69
C GLN A 305 17.76 2.12 19.20
N GLU A 306 17.25 1.09 19.85
CA GLU A 306 17.01 1.08 21.30
C GLU A 306 18.31 1.35 22.08
N LEU A 307 19.38 0.64 21.72
CA LEU A 307 20.70 0.84 22.33
C LEU A 307 21.20 2.29 22.14
N MET A 308 21.12 2.80 20.92
CA MET A 308 21.59 4.15 20.61
C MET A 308 20.78 5.22 21.35
N PHE A 309 19.45 5.12 21.37
CA PHE A 309 18.60 6.08 22.08
C PHE A 309 18.86 6.07 23.58
N THR A 310 18.99 4.87 24.18
CA THR A 310 19.34 4.74 25.59
C THR A 310 20.71 5.37 25.89
N ALA A 311 21.72 5.13 25.06
CA ALA A 311 23.03 5.74 25.23
C ALA A 311 22.96 7.29 25.14
N PHE A 312 22.18 7.85 24.23
CA PHE A 312 21.98 9.30 24.12
C PHE A 312 21.23 9.89 25.32
N ILE A 313 20.23 9.16 25.86
CA ILE A 313 19.51 9.59 27.07
C ILE A 313 20.47 9.62 28.26
N CYS A 314 21.24 8.55 28.47
CA CYS A 314 22.23 8.49 29.56
C CYS A 314 23.28 9.63 29.45
N LEU A 315 23.80 9.85 28.24
CA LEU A 315 24.75 10.96 27.99
C LEU A 315 24.07 12.32 28.25
N GLY A 316 22.82 12.49 27.80
CA GLY A 316 22.04 13.72 28.01
C GLY A 316 21.82 14.03 29.48
N VAL A 317 21.43 13.04 30.27
CA VAL A 317 21.27 13.18 31.74
C VAL A 317 22.60 13.58 32.38
N TYR A 318 23.69 12.88 32.05
CA TYR A 318 25.02 13.23 32.59
C TYR A 318 25.40 14.68 32.29
N VAL A 319 25.22 15.12 31.05
CA VAL A 319 25.56 16.48 30.64
C VAL A 319 24.64 17.52 31.30
N SER A 320 23.33 17.23 31.42
CA SER A 320 22.36 18.13 32.06
C SER A 320 22.67 18.36 33.53
N VAL A 321 23.03 17.30 34.27
CA VAL A 321 23.41 17.41 35.69
C VAL A 321 24.79 17.96 35.87
N ALA A 322 25.82 17.41 35.16
CA ALA A 322 27.20 17.76 35.41
C ALA A 322 27.63 19.12 34.84
N LYS A 323 27.06 19.58 33.70
CA LYS A 323 27.44 20.86 33.05
C LYS A 323 26.44 21.99 33.22
N PHE A 324 25.16 21.67 33.26
CA PHE A 324 24.09 22.68 33.27
C PHE A 324 23.45 22.86 34.65
N SER A 325 23.82 22.03 35.66
CA SER A 325 23.29 22.10 37.05
C SER A 325 21.77 22.24 37.09
N MET A 326 21.06 21.50 36.23
CA MET A 326 19.60 21.56 36.10
C MET A 326 18.94 20.91 37.31
N ASP A 327 17.79 21.46 37.73
CA ASP A 327 16.95 20.90 38.80
C ASP A 327 16.47 19.48 38.45
N LEU A 328 16.48 18.60 39.45
CA LEU A 328 16.14 17.19 39.29
C LEU A 328 14.74 16.96 38.68
N PRO A 329 13.67 17.66 39.09
CA PRO A 329 12.33 17.52 38.48
C PRO A 329 12.34 17.84 36.98
N VAL A 330 13.04 18.90 36.56
CA VAL A 330 13.17 19.30 35.16
C VAL A 330 13.89 18.22 34.35
N VAL A 331 14.98 17.67 34.87
CA VAL A 331 15.72 16.58 34.25
C VAL A 331 14.85 15.33 34.12
N MET A 332 14.06 14.98 35.12
CA MET A 332 13.16 13.81 35.07
C MET A 332 12.09 13.97 33.97
N VAL A 333 11.43 15.13 33.89
CA VAL A 333 10.43 15.41 32.83
C VAL A 333 11.10 15.44 31.44
N LEU A 334 12.29 16.01 31.34
CA LEU A 334 13.07 16.05 30.10
C LEU A 334 13.45 14.63 29.62
N VAL A 335 13.86 13.74 30.52
CA VAL A 335 14.16 12.36 30.21
C VAL A 335 12.91 11.62 29.70
N VAL A 336 11.75 11.84 30.34
CA VAL A 336 10.49 11.27 29.88
C VAL A 336 10.12 11.81 28.51
N ALA A 337 10.19 13.14 28.31
CA ALA A 337 9.84 13.79 27.05
C ALA A 337 10.75 13.34 25.89
N LEU A 338 12.08 13.40 26.07
CA LEU A 338 13.05 12.95 25.08
C LEU A 338 12.98 11.43 24.83
N GLY A 339 12.81 10.63 25.88
CA GLY A 339 12.64 9.18 25.77
C GLY A 339 11.41 8.82 24.94
N ARG A 340 10.28 9.52 25.18
CA ARG A 340 9.08 9.36 24.36
C ARG A 340 9.28 9.84 22.92
N ALA A 341 9.91 11.01 22.72
CA ALA A 341 10.22 11.51 21.38
C ALA A 341 11.06 10.49 20.59
N PHE A 342 12.13 9.98 21.17
CA PHE A 342 12.97 8.97 20.53
C PHE A 342 12.23 7.66 20.25
N ALA A 343 11.40 7.18 21.18
CA ALA A 343 10.57 6.01 20.96
C ALA A 343 9.61 6.20 19.77
N PHE A 344 9.02 7.39 19.62
CA PHE A 344 8.16 7.68 18.47
C PHE A 344 8.94 7.82 17.17
N PHE A 345 10.12 8.44 17.16
CA PHE A 345 11.00 8.47 15.97
C PHE A 345 11.42 7.06 15.55
N GLY A 346 11.74 6.16 16.49
CA GLY A 346 11.99 4.75 16.21
C GLY A 346 10.77 4.06 15.57
N LYS A 347 9.55 4.32 16.10
CA LYS A 347 8.30 3.82 15.50
C LYS A 347 8.06 4.38 14.09
N VAL A 348 8.32 5.67 13.84
CA VAL A 348 8.25 6.29 12.50
C VAL A 348 9.12 5.51 11.54
N GLN A 349 10.37 5.27 11.89
CA GLN A 349 11.32 4.57 11.03
C GLN A 349 10.91 3.12 10.77
N LYS A 350 10.39 2.41 11.76
CA LYS A 350 9.85 1.06 11.64
C LYS A 350 8.63 1.02 10.69
N GLN A 351 7.70 1.96 10.82
CA GLN A 351 6.54 2.03 9.94
C GLN A 351 6.94 2.43 8.52
N TYR A 352 7.87 3.35 8.38
CA TYR A 352 8.44 3.71 7.08
C TYR A 352 9.12 2.51 6.40
N GLN A 353 9.87 1.70 7.15
CA GLN A 353 10.47 0.47 6.63
C GLN A 353 9.41 -0.52 6.12
N LYS A 354 8.31 -0.72 6.87
CA LYS A 354 7.19 -1.56 6.48
C LYS A 354 6.43 -1.00 5.26
N LEU A 355 6.28 0.32 5.18
CA LEU A 355 5.70 1.01 4.02
C LEU A 355 6.51 0.71 2.75
N VAL A 356 7.83 0.92 2.80
CA VAL A 356 8.76 0.66 1.70
C VAL A 356 8.74 -0.81 1.25
N GLN A 357 8.52 -1.71 2.19
CA GLN A 357 8.38 -3.15 1.96
C GLN A 357 7.10 -3.50 1.19
N GLY A 358 5.98 -2.85 1.54
CA GLY A 358 4.69 -3.03 0.87
C GLY A 358 4.55 -2.27 -0.46
N GLU A 359 5.38 -1.25 -0.68
CA GLU A 359 5.35 -0.42 -1.87
C GLU A 359 5.50 -1.22 -3.17
N SER A 360 6.36 -2.24 -3.16
CA SER A 360 6.59 -3.09 -4.34
C SER A 360 5.33 -3.84 -4.78
N ALA A 361 4.48 -4.25 -3.84
CA ALA A 361 3.21 -4.91 -4.12
C ALA A 361 2.20 -3.95 -4.74
N TYR A 362 2.16 -2.72 -4.24
CA TYR A 362 1.29 -1.67 -4.78
C TYR A 362 1.63 -1.35 -6.25
N TRP A 363 2.91 -1.17 -6.58
CA TRP A 363 3.32 -0.89 -7.95
C TRP A 363 3.11 -2.08 -8.87
N ALA A 364 3.37 -3.33 -8.42
CA ALA A 364 3.09 -4.53 -9.19
C ALA A 364 1.59 -4.69 -9.52
N LEU A 365 0.72 -4.35 -8.55
CA LEU A 365 -0.72 -4.35 -8.76
C LEU A 365 -1.16 -3.28 -9.78
N LEU A 366 -0.60 -2.06 -9.67
CA LEU A 366 -0.87 -0.99 -10.63
C LEU A 366 -0.38 -1.33 -12.05
N ASP A 367 0.81 -1.92 -12.16
CA ASP A 367 1.32 -2.38 -13.46
C ASP A 367 0.36 -3.40 -14.07
N SER A 368 -0.17 -4.34 -13.26
CA SER A 368 -1.18 -5.32 -13.73
C SER A 368 -2.49 -4.65 -14.16
N ILE A 369 -2.94 -3.60 -13.44
CA ILE A 369 -4.12 -2.81 -13.82
C ILE A 369 -3.87 -2.05 -15.14
N ASN A 370 -2.70 -1.43 -15.28
CA ASN A 370 -2.33 -0.68 -16.48
C ASN A 370 -2.19 -1.60 -17.69
N ASP A 371 -1.54 -2.75 -17.54
CA ASP A 371 -1.38 -3.74 -18.59
C ASP A 371 -2.76 -4.22 -19.11
N ALA A 372 -3.66 -4.55 -18.19
CA ALA A 372 -5.02 -4.96 -18.54
C ALA A 372 -5.85 -3.82 -19.16
N SER A 373 -5.68 -2.57 -18.68
CA SER A 373 -6.36 -1.40 -19.23
C SER A 373 -5.87 -1.07 -20.65
N ASN A 374 -4.57 -1.23 -20.92
CA ASN A 374 -4.02 -1.03 -22.27
C ASN A 374 -4.50 -2.10 -23.25
N ALA A 375 -4.96 -3.24 -22.73
CA ALA A 375 -5.54 -4.33 -23.50
C ALA A 375 -7.07 -4.32 -23.51
N GLU A 376 -7.71 -3.19 -23.22
CA GLU A 376 -9.18 -3.09 -23.19
C GLU A 376 -9.81 -3.50 -24.52
N GLU A 377 -10.87 -4.29 -24.44
CA GLU A 377 -11.60 -4.76 -25.61
C GLU A 377 -12.52 -3.67 -26.14
N HIS A 378 -12.38 -3.35 -27.42
CA HIS A 378 -13.29 -2.43 -28.11
C HIS A 378 -14.51 -3.21 -28.60
N LEU A 379 -15.60 -3.15 -27.85
CA LEU A 379 -16.85 -3.86 -28.15
C LEU A 379 -17.72 -3.14 -29.19
N GLY A 380 -17.24 -2.05 -29.74
CA GLY A 380 -18.07 -1.12 -30.46
C GLY A 380 -17.94 -1.16 -31.98
N GLY A 381 -18.79 -1.93 -32.63
CA GLY A 381 -19.37 -1.53 -33.92
C GLY A 381 -20.69 -0.81 -33.68
N ASN A 382 -21.14 -0.05 -34.65
CA ASN A 382 -22.39 0.72 -34.61
C ASN A 382 -23.56 0.00 -35.30
N VAL A 383 -23.31 -1.16 -35.90
CA VAL A 383 -24.29 -1.92 -36.65
C VAL A 383 -24.94 -2.98 -35.76
N SER A 384 -26.25 -2.95 -35.68
CA SER A 384 -27.02 -3.99 -34.98
C SER A 384 -26.91 -5.32 -35.73
N PRO A 385 -26.52 -6.42 -35.09
CA PRO A 385 -26.39 -7.70 -35.78
C PRO A 385 -27.76 -8.26 -36.19
N HIS A 386 -27.81 -8.78 -37.42
CA HIS A 386 -28.84 -9.64 -37.90
C HIS A 386 -28.20 -10.94 -38.34
N PHE A 387 -28.85 -12.08 -38.15
CA PHE A 387 -28.34 -13.37 -38.58
C PHE A 387 -29.48 -14.18 -39.19
N GLU A 388 -29.70 -13.95 -40.48
CA GLU A 388 -30.77 -14.58 -41.28
C GLU A 388 -30.23 -15.41 -42.47
N ALA A 389 -29.01 -15.07 -42.94
CA ALA A 389 -28.41 -15.73 -44.10
C ALA A 389 -27.22 -16.59 -43.74
N ALA A 390 -26.08 -16.01 -43.41
CA ALA A 390 -24.85 -16.76 -43.17
C ALA A 390 -23.78 -15.96 -42.42
N ILE A 391 -22.83 -16.69 -41.83
CA ILE A 391 -21.53 -16.17 -41.39
C ILE A 391 -20.49 -16.61 -42.41
N ASP A 392 -19.81 -15.67 -43.07
CA ASP A 392 -18.83 -15.89 -44.10
C ASP A 392 -17.41 -15.56 -43.59
N PHE A 393 -16.50 -16.50 -43.73
CA PHE A 393 -15.06 -16.28 -43.57
C PHE A 393 -14.46 -16.01 -44.96
N ALA A 394 -14.00 -14.80 -45.20
CA ALA A 394 -13.44 -14.37 -46.48
C ALA A 394 -11.91 -14.25 -46.41
N GLY A 395 -11.22 -15.30 -46.78
CA GLY A 395 -9.74 -15.30 -46.85
C GLY A 395 -9.05 -15.08 -45.50
N VAL A 396 -9.61 -15.58 -44.41
CA VAL A 396 -9.17 -15.34 -43.04
C VAL A 396 -7.82 -16.01 -42.77
N SER A 397 -6.85 -15.22 -42.28
CA SER A 397 -5.56 -15.70 -41.77
C SER A 397 -5.45 -15.35 -40.31
N PHE A 398 -5.04 -16.32 -39.50
CA PHE A 398 -4.89 -16.16 -38.05
C PHE A 398 -3.74 -17.01 -37.50
N ASP A 399 -3.03 -16.47 -36.54
CA ASP A 399 -2.05 -17.18 -35.71
C ASP A 399 -2.05 -16.62 -34.28
N TYR A 400 -1.75 -17.46 -33.28
CA TYR A 400 -1.51 -17.03 -31.90
C TYR A 400 -0.09 -16.48 -31.70
N ASN A 401 0.87 -16.98 -32.51
CA ASN A 401 2.26 -16.54 -32.48
C ASN A 401 2.74 -16.45 -33.93
N GLU A 402 3.48 -15.44 -34.31
CA GLU A 402 3.98 -15.17 -35.66
C GLU A 402 4.70 -16.36 -36.36
N ARG A 403 5.05 -17.41 -35.58
CA ARG A 403 5.81 -18.58 -36.08
C ARG A 403 4.96 -19.72 -36.60
N HIS A 404 3.67 -19.80 -36.24
CA HIS A 404 2.82 -20.95 -36.60
C HIS A 404 1.42 -20.47 -37.01
N PRO A 405 1.18 -20.26 -38.32
CA PRO A 405 -0.17 -19.88 -38.77
C PRO A 405 -1.14 -21.04 -38.53
N ILE A 406 -2.28 -20.73 -37.90
CA ILE A 406 -3.39 -21.68 -37.73
C ILE A 406 -4.22 -21.72 -39.01
N PHE A 407 -4.50 -20.53 -39.59
CA PHE A 407 -5.21 -20.37 -40.84
C PHE A 407 -4.43 -19.46 -41.79
N ASN A 408 -4.42 -19.84 -43.06
CA ASN A 408 -3.83 -19.05 -44.11
C ASN A 408 -4.83 -18.96 -45.28
N GLY A 409 -5.63 -17.87 -45.30
CA GLY A 409 -6.63 -17.66 -46.34
C GLY A 409 -7.87 -18.57 -46.21
N LEU A 410 -8.31 -18.91 -45.01
CA LEU A 410 -9.50 -19.74 -44.78
C LEU A 410 -10.75 -19.06 -45.31
N SER A 411 -11.48 -19.78 -46.16
CA SER A 411 -12.83 -19.37 -46.63
C SER A 411 -13.81 -20.49 -46.33
N LEU A 412 -14.85 -20.16 -45.56
CA LEU A 412 -15.94 -21.08 -45.22
C LEU A 412 -17.23 -20.28 -44.98
N GLN A 413 -18.36 -20.91 -45.11
CA GLN A 413 -19.66 -20.34 -44.87
C GLN A 413 -20.44 -21.20 -43.87
N ILE A 414 -21.05 -20.54 -42.86
CA ILE A 414 -21.94 -21.12 -41.86
C ILE A 414 -23.33 -20.55 -42.10
N LYS A 415 -24.25 -21.36 -42.63
CA LYS A 415 -25.61 -20.93 -42.99
C LYS A 415 -26.50 -20.79 -41.78
N ALA A 416 -27.34 -19.77 -41.74
CA ALA A 416 -28.33 -19.61 -40.72
C ALA A 416 -29.38 -20.77 -40.78
N GLY A 417 -29.97 -21.12 -39.64
CA GLY A 417 -30.94 -22.20 -39.52
C GLY A 417 -30.41 -23.60 -39.83
N SER A 418 -29.10 -23.79 -39.94
CA SER A 418 -28.47 -25.08 -40.25
C SER A 418 -27.61 -25.60 -39.09
N LEU A 419 -27.41 -26.92 -39.06
CA LEU A 419 -26.44 -27.58 -38.21
C LEU A 419 -25.12 -27.66 -38.97
N THR A 420 -24.08 -26.98 -38.47
CA THR A 420 -22.72 -27.03 -39.03
C THR A 420 -21.79 -27.80 -38.08
N THR A 421 -21.13 -28.84 -38.60
CA THR A 421 -20.20 -29.62 -37.83
C THR A 421 -18.74 -29.36 -38.30
N LEU A 422 -17.87 -28.99 -37.35
CA LEU A 422 -16.43 -28.84 -37.60
C LEU A 422 -15.68 -30.12 -37.24
N VAL A 423 -15.12 -30.80 -38.26
CA VAL A 423 -14.37 -32.05 -38.09
C VAL A 423 -12.90 -31.84 -38.41
N GLY A 424 -12.01 -32.43 -37.64
CA GLY A 424 -10.57 -32.35 -37.85
C GLY A 424 -9.77 -32.89 -36.66
N SER A 425 -8.47 -33.08 -36.85
CA SER A 425 -7.55 -33.52 -35.81
C SER A 425 -7.47 -32.52 -34.62
N SER A 426 -6.93 -32.95 -33.49
CA SER A 426 -6.62 -32.06 -32.39
C SER A 426 -5.62 -31.00 -32.87
N GLY A 427 -5.84 -29.74 -32.53
CA GLY A 427 -4.99 -28.62 -33.01
C GLY A 427 -5.32 -28.08 -34.42
N ALA A 428 -6.30 -28.63 -35.13
CA ALA A 428 -6.72 -28.13 -36.45
C ALA A 428 -7.40 -26.75 -36.46
N GLY A 429 -7.53 -26.09 -35.30
CA GLY A 429 -8.09 -24.75 -35.21
C GLY A 429 -9.60 -24.71 -35.04
N LYS A 430 -10.30 -25.80 -34.71
CA LYS A 430 -11.77 -25.83 -34.54
C LYS A 430 -12.25 -24.81 -33.50
N THR A 431 -11.65 -24.78 -32.33
CA THR A 431 -11.97 -23.81 -31.28
C THR A 431 -11.65 -22.39 -31.73
N THR A 432 -10.58 -22.20 -32.47
CA THR A 432 -10.17 -20.88 -33.02
C THR A 432 -11.22 -20.34 -34.01
N ILE A 433 -11.87 -21.21 -34.83
CA ILE A 433 -13.00 -20.79 -35.70
C ILE A 433 -14.16 -20.28 -34.84
N VAL A 434 -14.49 -21.00 -33.76
CA VAL A 434 -15.56 -20.57 -32.83
C VAL A 434 -15.21 -19.25 -32.15
N ASP A 435 -13.98 -19.11 -31.65
CA ASP A 435 -13.51 -17.89 -30.99
C ASP A 435 -13.50 -16.67 -31.94
N LEU A 436 -13.14 -16.90 -33.21
CA LEU A 436 -13.22 -15.90 -34.27
C LEU A 436 -14.67 -15.55 -34.61
N THR A 437 -15.57 -16.53 -34.67
CA THR A 437 -17.02 -16.31 -34.93
C THR A 437 -17.68 -15.48 -33.83
N ILE A 438 -17.33 -15.72 -32.58
CA ILE A 438 -17.84 -14.99 -31.39
C ILE A 438 -17.22 -13.57 -31.31
N GLY A 439 -16.14 -13.33 -32.06
CA GLY A 439 -15.36 -12.09 -32.00
C GLY A 439 -14.49 -11.98 -30.75
N LEU A 440 -14.12 -13.09 -30.10
CA LEU A 440 -13.09 -13.14 -29.04
C LEU A 440 -11.69 -12.93 -29.60
N LEU A 441 -11.47 -13.39 -30.83
CA LEU A 441 -10.24 -13.21 -31.60
C LEU A 441 -10.52 -12.41 -32.87
N GLN A 442 -9.50 -11.69 -33.34
CA GLN A 442 -9.61 -10.92 -34.58
C GLN A 442 -8.70 -11.51 -35.65
N PRO A 443 -9.14 -11.65 -36.91
CA PRO A 443 -8.30 -12.12 -37.99
C PRO A 443 -7.16 -11.11 -38.28
N LYS A 444 -5.97 -11.62 -38.59
CA LYS A 444 -4.86 -10.77 -39.03
C LYS A 444 -5.00 -10.31 -40.48
N ARG A 445 -5.60 -11.13 -41.31
CA ARG A 445 -5.94 -10.82 -42.74
C ARG A 445 -7.27 -11.46 -43.06
N GLY A 446 -7.95 -10.92 -44.07
CA GLY A 446 -9.30 -11.33 -44.40
C GLY A 446 -10.33 -10.75 -43.46
N GLU A 447 -11.57 -11.12 -43.64
CA GLU A 447 -12.71 -10.60 -42.87
C GLU A 447 -13.69 -11.71 -42.53
N ILE A 448 -14.42 -11.50 -41.44
CA ILE A 448 -15.57 -12.33 -41.05
C ILE A 448 -16.82 -11.45 -41.25
N LEU A 449 -17.76 -11.94 -42.00
CA LEU A 449 -18.98 -11.22 -42.33
C LEU A 449 -20.19 -11.91 -41.72
N ILE A 450 -21.10 -11.14 -41.15
CA ILE A 450 -22.40 -11.62 -40.66
C ILE A 450 -23.45 -11.01 -41.59
N ASP A 451 -24.11 -11.83 -42.38
CA ASP A 451 -25.07 -11.37 -43.43
C ASP A 451 -24.49 -10.26 -44.30
N GLY A 452 -23.20 -10.39 -44.68
CA GLY A 452 -22.48 -9.43 -45.51
C GLY A 452 -21.90 -8.23 -44.74
N THR A 453 -22.17 -8.06 -43.46
CA THR A 453 -21.62 -6.98 -42.63
C THR A 453 -20.35 -7.45 -41.92
N PRO A 454 -19.21 -6.72 -42.04
CA PRO A 454 -17.99 -7.07 -41.33
C PRO A 454 -18.18 -7.11 -39.82
N LEU A 455 -17.74 -8.21 -39.14
CA LEU A 455 -17.87 -8.41 -37.70
C LEU A 455 -17.26 -7.25 -36.89
N ARG A 456 -16.24 -6.56 -37.39
CA ARG A 456 -15.62 -5.37 -36.75
C ARG A 456 -16.57 -4.15 -36.70
N GLU A 457 -17.58 -4.09 -37.57
CA GLU A 457 -18.56 -2.99 -37.64
C GLU A 457 -19.84 -3.29 -36.85
N VAL A 458 -20.00 -4.55 -36.43
CA VAL A 458 -21.13 -5.05 -35.63
C VAL A 458 -20.91 -4.74 -34.15
N ASP A 459 -21.99 -4.37 -33.44
CA ASP A 459 -21.96 -4.28 -31.97
C ASP A 459 -21.75 -5.71 -31.38
N LEU A 460 -20.53 -5.97 -30.90
CA LEU A 460 -20.14 -7.27 -30.36
C LEU A 460 -20.93 -7.66 -29.10
N ARG A 461 -21.47 -6.71 -28.34
CA ARG A 461 -22.33 -7.05 -27.18
C ARG A 461 -23.66 -7.62 -27.65
N LEU A 462 -24.28 -6.97 -28.62
CA LEU A 462 -25.54 -7.46 -29.18
C LEU A 462 -25.32 -8.79 -29.90
N TRP A 463 -24.20 -8.93 -30.63
CA TRP A 463 -23.83 -10.18 -31.29
C TRP A 463 -23.67 -11.34 -30.29
N ARG A 464 -22.86 -11.16 -29.24
CA ARG A 464 -22.65 -12.19 -28.22
C ARG A 464 -23.91 -12.52 -27.42
N ASN A 465 -24.82 -11.59 -27.24
CA ASN A 465 -26.13 -11.85 -26.59
C ASN A 465 -27.04 -12.78 -27.42
N MET A 466 -26.81 -12.92 -28.71
CA MET A 466 -27.54 -13.86 -29.59
C MET A 466 -26.94 -15.28 -29.55
N ILE A 467 -25.73 -15.46 -28.92
CA ILE A 467 -25.01 -16.72 -28.95
C ILE A 467 -25.14 -17.46 -27.62
N GLY A 468 -25.56 -18.72 -27.70
CA GLY A 468 -25.47 -19.67 -26.60
C GLY A 468 -24.13 -20.44 -26.70
N TYR A 469 -23.19 -20.16 -25.81
CA TYR A 469 -21.88 -20.83 -25.80
C TYR A 469 -21.82 -21.95 -24.77
N VAL A 470 -21.52 -23.16 -25.20
CA VAL A 470 -21.28 -24.32 -24.33
C VAL A 470 -19.81 -24.75 -24.44
N PRO A 471 -18.96 -24.48 -23.44
CA PRO A 471 -17.57 -24.88 -23.47
C PRO A 471 -17.38 -26.39 -23.27
N GLN A 472 -16.21 -26.90 -23.67
CA GLN A 472 -15.84 -28.31 -23.48
C GLN A 472 -15.75 -28.66 -21.97
N ASP A 473 -15.13 -27.78 -21.19
CA ASP A 473 -15.06 -27.89 -19.72
C ASP A 473 -16.17 -27.03 -19.12
N THR A 474 -17.26 -27.66 -18.70
CA THR A 474 -18.42 -26.94 -18.14
C THR A 474 -18.11 -26.47 -16.72
N ILE A 475 -18.05 -25.16 -16.51
CA ILE A 475 -17.99 -24.52 -15.18
C ILE A 475 -19.38 -23.99 -14.86
N LEU A 476 -19.99 -24.50 -13.80
CA LEU A 476 -21.22 -23.92 -13.23
C LEU A 476 -20.81 -22.77 -12.29
N LEU A 477 -21.28 -21.57 -12.57
CA LEU A 477 -21.09 -20.37 -11.75
C LEU A 477 -22.23 -20.24 -10.74
#